data_c2af870a683bbb59616c3a1c32f14f57
#
_entry.id   c2af870a683bbb59616c3a1c32f14f57
#
_cell.length_a   1.000
_cell.length_b   1.000
_cell.length_c   1.000
_cell.angle_alpha   90.00
_cell.angle_beta   90.00
_cell.angle_gamma   90.00
#
_symmetry.space_group_name_H-M   'P 1'
#
loop_
_entity.id
_entity.type
_entity.pdbx_description
1 polymer ?
#
loop_
_entity_poly.entity_id
_entity_poly.type
_entity_poly.pdbx_seq_one_letter_code
_entity_poly.pdbx_strand_id
1 'polypeptide(L)'
;MAKLSFAQRFKNLFSSKKIDEEFFEDLTDALVEGDMGAKMAYELAEELEKTFKSKKITEESEIRNELKNLLLPYGKSCEFVPEKGKVNIYMMLGVNGVGKTTTCAKVARLFKQKGENVLMAASDTFRAAAEEQLELHGERLGIRVISHQHG
;
A
#
# COMPACT_ATOMS: atom_id res chain seq x y z
N MET A 1 -20.94 7.02 18.71
CA MET A 1 -19.78 6.12 18.95
C MET A 1 -18.90 6.18 17.70
N ALA A 2 -17.61 6.53 17.84
CA ALA A 2 -16.70 6.54 16.71
C ALA A 2 -16.49 5.11 16.20
N LYS A 3 -16.71 4.88 14.88
CA LYS A 3 -16.41 3.59 14.25
C LYS A 3 -14.91 3.33 14.36
N LEU A 4 -14.52 2.22 14.97
CA LEU A 4 -13.11 1.78 14.99
C LEU A 4 -12.59 1.68 13.54
N SER A 5 -11.34 2.09 13.32
CA SER A 5 -10.71 1.89 12.01
C SER A 5 -10.54 0.39 11.72
N PHE A 6 -10.48 0.02 10.43
CA PHE A 6 -10.17 -1.35 10.01
C PHE A 6 -8.95 -1.92 10.77
N ALA A 7 -7.85 -1.16 10.81
CA ALA A 7 -6.63 -1.59 11.49
C ALA A 7 -6.82 -1.87 12.99
N GLN A 8 -7.66 -1.09 13.67
CA GLN A 8 -7.99 -1.32 15.08
C GLN A 8 -8.86 -2.56 15.26
N ARG A 9 -9.86 -2.77 14.40
CA ARG A 9 -10.72 -3.98 14.46
C ARG A 9 -9.92 -5.23 14.18
N PHE A 10 -9.10 -5.21 13.12
CA PHE A 10 -8.22 -6.30 12.77
C PHE A 10 -7.22 -6.64 13.89
N LYS A 11 -6.64 -5.62 14.54
CA LYS A 11 -5.77 -5.83 15.71
C LYS A 11 -6.54 -6.44 16.90
N ASN A 12 -7.74 -5.94 17.16
CA ASN A 12 -8.57 -6.43 18.29
C ASN A 12 -9.01 -7.89 18.10
N LEU A 13 -9.24 -8.31 16.85
CA LEU A 13 -9.59 -9.68 16.51
C LEU A 13 -8.57 -10.68 17.09
N PHE A 14 -7.28 -10.36 16.97
CA PHE A 14 -6.21 -11.23 17.49
C PHE A 14 -5.94 -11.05 18.99
N SER A 15 -6.31 -9.93 19.60
CA SER A 15 -5.92 -9.60 20.98
C SER A 15 -6.96 -10.01 22.03
N SER A 16 -8.19 -10.36 21.65
CA SER A 16 -9.31 -10.48 22.61
C SER A 16 -10.13 -11.77 22.51
N LYS A 17 -9.91 -12.62 21.53
CA LYS A 17 -10.75 -13.80 21.29
C LYS A 17 -9.99 -15.10 21.39
N LYS A 18 -10.68 -16.13 21.89
CA LYS A 18 -10.28 -17.52 21.63
C LYS A 18 -10.31 -17.74 20.11
N ILE A 19 -9.36 -18.52 19.62
CA ILE A 19 -9.31 -18.92 18.22
C ILE A 19 -10.27 -20.10 18.03
N ASP A 20 -11.51 -19.78 17.70
CA ASP A 20 -12.62 -20.70 17.47
C ASP A 20 -13.29 -20.42 16.12
N GLU A 21 -14.41 -21.05 15.83
CA GLU A 21 -15.15 -20.84 14.58
C GLU A 21 -15.54 -19.37 14.37
N GLU A 22 -16.01 -18.69 15.43
CA GLU A 22 -16.38 -17.27 15.39
C GLU A 22 -15.19 -16.38 15.02
N PHE A 23 -13.97 -16.74 15.45
CA PHE A 23 -12.75 -16.02 15.06
C PHE A 23 -12.53 -16.06 13.55
N PHE A 24 -12.73 -17.20 12.88
CA PHE A 24 -12.49 -17.31 11.42
C PHE A 24 -13.58 -16.63 10.61
N GLU A 25 -14.82 -16.60 11.09
CA GLU A 25 -15.89 -15.80 10.50
C GLU A 25 -15.57 -14.29 10.59
N ASP A 26 -15.23 -13.81 11.78
CA ASP A 26 -14.84 -12.41 11.99
C ASP A 26 -13.58 -12.02 11.20
N LEU A 27 -12.64 -12.94 11.02
CA LEU A 27 -11.46 -12.73 10.17
C LEU A 27 -11.87 -12.55 8.71
N THR A 28 -12.78 -13.38 8.20
CA THR A 28 -13.30 -13.27 6.85
C THR A 28 -13.96 -11.91 6.63
N ASP A 29 -14.82 -11.50 7.55
CA ASP A 29 -15.49 -10.20 7.50
C ASP A 29 -14.49 -9.05 7.53
N ALA A 30 -13.50 -9.12 8.42
CA ALA A 30 -12.44 -8.11 8.50
C ALA A 30 -11.60 -8.03 7.22
N LEU A 31 -11.30 -9.14 6.56
CA LEU A 31 -10.57 -9.16 5.29
C LEU A 31 -11.40 -8.54 4.16
N VAL A 32 -12.70 -8.84 4.10
CA VAL A 32 -13.63 -8.23 3.13
C VAL A 32 -13.77 -6.73 3.36
N GLU A 33 -13.89 -6.29 4.60
CA GLU A 33 -13.91 -4.85 4.94
C GLU A 33 -12.57 -4.15 4.59
N GLY A 34 -11.47 -4.88 4.60
CA GLY A 34 -10.15 -4.44 4.15
C GLY A 34 -10.01 -4.38 2.63
N ASP A 35 -11.12 -4.45 1.90
CA ASP A 35 -11.20 -4.42 0.43
C ASP A 35 -10.59 -5.65 -0.26
N MET A 36 -10.47 -6.76 0.48
CA MET A 36 -10.16 -8.06 -0.10
C MET A 36 -11.43 -8.67 -0.71
N GLY A 37 -11.36 -9.15 -1.94
CA GLY A 37 -12.50 -9.80 -2.57
C GLY A 37 -13.02 -10.97 -1.72
N ALA A 38 -14.34 -11.09 -1.56
CA ALA A 38 -14.97 -12.07 -0.66
C ALA A 38 -14.50 -13.51 -0.88
N LYS A 39 -14.31 -13.92 -2.14
CA LYS A 39 -13.80 -15.26 -2.47
C LYS A 39 -12.42 -15.50 -1.87
N MET A 40 -11.49 -14.55 -2.04
CA MET A 40 -10.13 -14.68 -1.50
C MET A 40 -10.12 -14.63 0.03
N ALA A 41 -10.93 -13.77 0.64
CA ALA A 41 -11.05 -13.69 2.09
C ALA A 41 -11.51 -15.02 2.69
N TYR A 42 -12.52 -15.63 2.09
CA TYR A 42 -13.02 -16.95 2.50
C TYR A 42 -11.97 -18.06 2.35
N GLU A 43 -11.33 -18.15 1.17
CA GLU A 43 -10.29 -19.15 0.91
C GLU A 43 -9.10 -19.03 1.88
N LEU A 44 -8.67 -17.81 2.21
CA LEU A 44 -7.60 -17.56 3.18
C LEU A 44 -7.99 -17.95 4.61
N ALA A 45 -9.20 -17.60 5.04
CA ALA A 45 -9.69 -17.94 6.37
C ALA A 45 -9.84 -19.46 6.54
N GLU A 46 -10.39 -20.16 5.52
CA GLU A 46 -10.52 -21.62 5.52
C GLU A 46 -9.14 -22.32 5.57
N GLU A 47 -8.16 -21.84 4.80
CA GLU A 47 -6.81 -22.42 4.80
C GLU A 47 -6.08 -22.16 6.11
N LEU A 48 -6.28 -20.98 6.72
CA LEU A 48 -5.75 -20.67 8.04
C LEU A 48 -6.36 -21.56 9.10
N GLU A 49 -7.67 -21.81 9.06
CA GLU A 49 -8.37 -22.70 9.97
C GLU A 49 -7.86 -24.15 9.86
N LYS A 50 -7.67 -24.66 8.64
CA LYS A 50 -7.06 -25.98 8.40
C LYS A 50 -5.66 -26.06 9.00
N THR A 51 -4.86 -25.02 8.81
CA THR A 51 -3.50 -24.94 9.34
C THR A 51 -3.50 -24.88 10.87
N PHE A 52 -4.38 -24.07 11.44
CA PHE A 52 -4.57 -23.98 12.89
C PHE A 52 -4.89 -25.35 13.52
N LYS A 53 -5.86 -26.08 12.96
CA LYS A 53 -6.26 -27.41 13.43
C LYS A 53 -5.13 -28.43 13.27
N SER A 54 -4.45 -28.44 12.13
CA SER A 54 -3.39 -29.43 11.80
C SER A 54 -2.12 -29.25 12.63
N LYS A 55 -1.69 -28.00 12.82
CA LYS A 55 -0.50 -27.66 13.61
C LYS A 55 -0.75 -27.54 15.11
N LYS A 56 -2.00 -27.66 15.56
CA LYS A 56 -2.41 -27.48 16.97
C LYS A 56 -1.88 -26.17 17.56
N ILE A 57 -2.04 -25.09 16.81
CA ILE A 57 -1.59 -23.76 17.21
C ILE A 57 -2.33 -23.34 18.48
N THR A 58 -1.62 -22.79 19.45
CA THR A 58 -2.18 -22.31 20.71
C THR A 58 -1.93 -20.83 20.93
N GLU A 59 -0.90 -20.29 20.29
CA GLU A 59 -0.44 -18.92 20.49
C GLU A 59 -0.94 -17.97 19.40
N GLU A 60 -1.40 -16.80 19.82
CA GLU A 60 -1.83 -15.73 18.91
C GLU A 60 -0.73 -15.35 17.87
N SER A 61 0.51 -15.29 18.30
CA SER A 61 1.65 -14.96 17.46
C SER A 61 1.85 -15.95 16.32
N GLU A 62 1.59 -17.22 16.56
CA GLU A 62 1.72 -18.28 15.57
C GLU A 62 0.66 -18.16 14.48
N ILE A 63 -0.61 -17.93 14.85
CA ILE A 63 -1.68 -17.78 13.86
C ILE A 63 -1.51 -16.51 13.00
N ARG A 64 -0.99 -15.42 13.60
CA ARG A 64 -0.61 -14.23 12.83
C ARG A 64 0.50 -14.50 11.81
N ASN A 65 1.50 -15.29 12.19
CA ASN A 65 2.58 -15.67 11.30
C ASN A 65 2.08 -16.56 10.17
N GLU A 66 1.18 -17.50 10.46
CA GLU A 66 0.57 -18.34 9.41
C GLU A 66 -0.27 -17.50 8.45
N LEU A 67 -1.11 -16.59 8.94
CA LEU A 67 -1.85 -15.66 8.07
C LEU A 67 -0.89 -14.83 7.19
N LYS A 68 0.19 -14.33 7.77
CA LYS A 68 1.22 -13.61 7.00
C LYS A 68 1.83 -14.49 5.93
N ASN A 69 2.15 -15.75 6.24
CA ASN A 69 2.72 -16.69 5.27
C ASN A 69 1.73 -17.00 4.13
N LEU A 70 0.44 -17.12 4.42
CA LEU A 70 -0.60 -17.29 3.42
C LEU A 70 -0.79 -16.06 2.53
N LEU A 71 -0.58 -14.86 3.06
CA LEU A 71 -0.69 -13.60 2.32
C LEU A 71 0.54 -13.29 1.46
N LEU A 72 1.75 -13.70 1.87
CA LEU A 72 3.00 -13.39 1.18
C LEU A 72 3.03 -13.78 -0.31
N PRO A 73 2.48 -14.92 -0.78
CA PRO A 73 2.45 -15.29 -2.19
C PRO A 73 1.65 -14.32 -3.08
N TYR A 74 0.70 -13.60 -2.50
CA TYR A 74 -0.10 -12.59 -3.23
C TYR A 74 0.62 -11.24 -3.32
N GLY A 75 1.61 -10.98 -2.46
CA GLY A 75 2.47 -9.81 -2.49
C GLY A 75 3.62 -9.99 -3.47
N LYS A 76 3.43 -9.62 -4.74
CA LYS A 76 4.53 -9.59 -5.70
C LYS A 76 5.38 -8.35 -5.48
N SER A 77 6.66 -8.52 -5.18
CA SER A 77 7.60 -7.42 -5.24
C SER A 77 7.82 -7.01 -6.71
N CYS A 78 7.67 -5.73 -6.99
CA CYS A 78 8.03 -5.16 -8.28
C CYS A 78 9.26 -4.27 -8.09
N GLU A 79 10.34 -4.57 -8.78
CA GLU A 79 11.47 -3.66 -8.82
C GLU A 79 11.19 -2.52 -9.80
N PHE A 80 11.36 -1.29 -9.33
CA PHE A 80 11.35 -0.10 -10.18
C PHE A 80 12.69 -0.03 -10.94
N VAL A 81 12.78 -0.75 -12.06
CA VAL A 81 13.95 -0.74 -12.95
C VAL A 81 13.54 -0.07 -14.26
N PRO A 82 14.11 1.14 -14.55
CA PRO A 82 13.84 1.78 -15.83
C PRO A 82 14.43 0.99 -16.99
N GLU A 83 13.72 0.94 -18.11
CA GLU A 83 14.23 0.36 -19.35
C GLU A 83 15.34 1.26 -19.90
N LYS A 84 16.53 0.68 -20.10
CA LYS A 84 17.70 1.40 -20.61
C LYS A 84 17.47 1.89 -22.06
N GLY A 85 17.90 3.11 -22.34
CA GLY A 85 17.80 3.71 -23.68
C GLY A 85 16.40 4.15 -24.10
N LYS A 86 15.44 4.15 -23.17
CA LYS A 86 14.06 4.62 -23.40
C LYS A 86 13.67 5.69 -22.39
N VAL A 87 12.67 6.49 -22.77
CA VAL A 87 11.98 7.36 -21.82
C VAL A 87 10.99 6.52 -21.02
N ASN A 88 11.17 6.52 -19.71
CA ASN A 88 10.29 5.81 -18.78
C ASN A 88 9.35 6.82 -18.12
N ILE A 89 8.05 6.62 -18.21
CA ILE A 89 7.05 7.52 -17.66
C ILE A 89 6.34 6.83 -16.49
N TYR A 90 6.42 7.43 -15.31
CA TYR A 90 5.74 6.97 -14.10
C TYR A 90 4.64 7.95 -13.74
N MET A 91 3.39 7.50 -13.78
CA MET A 91 2.22 8.32 -13.44
C MET A 91 1.74 8.00 -12.03
N MET A 92 1.64 9.03 -11.16
CA MET A 92 1.12 8.90 -9.81
C MET A 92 -0.38 9.16 -9.79
N LEU A 93 -1.18 8.11 -9.55
CA LEU A 93 -2.63 8.18 -9.49
C LEU A 93 -3.13 8.04 -8.04
N GLY A 94 -4.26 8.65 -7.75
CA GLY A 94 -4.90 8.53 -6.44
C GLY A 94 -5.81 9.72 -6.11
N VAL A 95 -6.62 9.57 -5.05
CA VAL A 95 -7.50 10.62 -4.54
C VAL A 95 -6.72 11.77 -3.88
N ASN A 96 -7.41 12.89 -3.59
CA ASN A 96 -6.77 14.02 -2.93
C ASN A 96 -6.27 13.65 -1.52
N GLY A 97 -5.10 14.18 -1.15
CA GLY A 97 -4.49 13.93 0.17
C GLY A 97 -3.77 12.60 0.35
N VAL A 98 -3.83 11.67 -0.60
CA VAL A 98 -3.20 10.34 -0.50
C VAL A 98 -1.66 10.35 -0.61
N GLY A 99 -1.06 11.52 -0.92
CA GLY A 99 0.40 11.67 -0.98
C GLY A 99 1.02 11.51 -2.38
N LYS A 100 0.27 11.72 -3.47
CA LYS A 100 0.79 11.64 -4.85
C LYS A 100 2.04 12.51 -5.06
N THR A 101 1.96 13.81 -4.76
CA THR A 101 3.06 14.77 -4.93
C THR A 101 4.31 14.36 -4.13
N THR A 102 4.10 13.96 -2.87
CA THR A 102 5.19 13.49 -2.01
C THR A 102 5.82 12.19 -2.54
N THR A 103 5.01 11.27 -3.05
CA THR A 103 5.49 10.00 -3.65
C THR A 103 6.26 10.28 -4.93
N CYS A 104 5.77 11.18 -5.79
CA CYS A 104 6.48 11.61 -6.99
C CYS A 104 7.89 12.12 -6.65
N ALA A 105 8.02 13.03 -5.68
CA ALA A 105 9.31 13.54 -5.24
C ALA A 105 10.24 12.44 -4.67
N LYS A 106 9.70 11.49 -3.90
CA LYS A 106 10.48 10.36 -3.36
C LYS A 106 11.00 9.44 -4.46
N VAL A 107 10.17 9.10 -5.44
CA VAL A 107 10.55 8.28 -6.59
C VAL A 107 11.58 9.00 -7.46
N ALA A 108 11.38 10.29 -7.71
CA ALA A 108 12.33 11.13 -8.44
C ALA A 108 13.70 11.16 -7.73
N ARG A 109 13.73 11.34 -6.41
CA ARG A 109 14.96 11.26 -5.61
C ARG A 109 15.64 9.90 -5.74
N LEU A 110 14.87 8.81 -5.66
CA LEU A 110 15.40 7.44 -5.77
C LEU A 110 16.12 7.24 -7.10
N PHE A 111 15.52 7.63 -8.23
CA PHE A 111 16.14 7.50 -9.54
C PHE A 111 17.33 8.42 -9.73
N LYS A 112 17.27 9.66 -9.23
CA LYS A 112 18.43 10.56 -9.24
C LYS A 112 19.62 9.97 -8.45
N GLN A 113 19.38 9.35 -7.30
CA GLN A 113 20.42 8.69 -6.51
C GLN A 113 21.02 7.47 -7.23
N LYS A 114 20.26 6.83 -8.12
CA LYS A 114 20.74 5.75 -9.00
C LYS A 114 21.49 6.27 -10.23
N GLY A 115 21.65 7.58 -10.40
CA GLY A 115 22.35 8.20 -11.51
C GLY A 115 21.50 8.41 -12.77
N GLU A 116 20.19 8.24 -12.67
CA GLU A 116 19.27 8.44 -13.81
C GLU A 116 18.97 9.93 -14.04
N ASN A 117 18.72 10.28 -15.28
CA ASN A 117 18.23 11.61 -15.65
C ASN A 117 16.73 11.70 -15.37
N VAL A 118 16.34 12.51 -14.41
CA VAL A 118 14.98 12.61 -13.94
C VAL A 118 14.37 13.97 -14.23
N LEU A 119 13.12 13.95 -14.68
CA LEU A 119 12.26 15.11 -14.88
C LEU A 119 10.95 14.88 -14.15
N MET A 120 10.40 15.88 -13.48
CA MET A 120 9.05 15.84 -12.94
C MET A 120 8.12 16.73 -13.77
N ALA A 121 6.86 16.32 -13.92
CA ALA A 121 5.82 17.09 -14.58
C ALA A 121 4.63 17.28 -13.67
N ALA A 122 4.22 18.53 -13.43
CA ALA A 122 3.02 18.87 -12.70
C ALA A 122 1.81 18.71 -13.63
N SER A 123 1.02 17.65 -13.40
CA SER A 123 -0.19 17.35 -14.18
C SER A 123 -1.49 17.59 -13.41
N ASP A 124 -1.41 18.05 -12.16
CA ASP A 124 -2.56 18.48 -11.35
C ASP A 124 -2.86 19.96 -11.64
N THR A 125 -3.35 20.22 -12.87
CA THR A 125 -3.60 21.58 -13.37
C THR A 125 -4.78 22.28 -12.72
N PHE A 126 -5.57 21.57 -11.93
CA PHE A 126 -6.71 22.14 -11.17
C PHE A 126 -6.30 22.75 -9.82
N ARG A 127 -5.06 22.55 -9.38
CA ARG A 127 -4.61 22.92 -8.04
C ARG A 127 -3.25 23.60 -8.09
N ALA A 128 -3.24 24.94 -8.15
CA ALA A 128 -2.01 25.74 -8.16
C ALA A 128 -1.05 25.36 -7.00
N ALA A 129 -1.58 25.16 -5.80
CA ALA A 129 -0.79 24.74 -4.64
C ALA A 129 -0.09 23.35 -4.82
N ALA A 130 -0.60 22.49 -5.68
CA ALA A 130 0.04 21.19 -5.95
C ALA A 130 1.23 21.36 -6.91
N GLU A 131 1.15 22.29 -7.86
CA GLU A 131 2.26 22.67 -8.74
C GLU A 131 3.38 23.31 -7.93
N GLU A 132 3.08 24.34 -7.12
CA GLU A 132 4.04 25.01 -6.23
C GLU A 132 4.76 24.01 -5.30
N GLN A 133 4.00 23.06 -4.74
CA GLN A 133 4.57 22.02 -3.89
C GLN A 133 5.54 21.12 -4.66
N LEU A 134 5.22 20.76 -5.90
CA LEU A 134 6.10 19.92 -6.71
C LEU A 134 7.36 20.68 -7.14
N GLU A 135 7.24 21.98 -7.48
CA GLU A 135 8.35 22.86 -7.79
C GLU A 135 9.32 22.98 -6.60
N LEU A 136 8.79 23.21 -5.40
CA LEU A 136 9.59 23.24 -4.17
C LEU A 136 10.36 21.93 -3.93
N HIS A 137 9.73 20.79 -4.22
CA HIS A 137 10.42 19.49 -4.19
C HIS A 137 11.51 19.40 -5.26
N GLY A 138 11.24 19.90 -6.47
CA GLY A 138 12.20 19.95 -7.55
C GLY A 138 13.45 20.75 -7.20
N GLU A 139 13.27 21.96 -6.66
CA GLU A 139 14.36 22.82 -6.20
C GLU A 139 15.22 22.12 -5.14
N ARG A 140 14.59 21.58 -4.10
CA ARG A 140 15.30 20.87 -3.01
C ARG A 140 16.09 19.64 -3.49
N LEU A 141 15.60 18.97 -4.52
CA LEU A 141 16.23 17.78 -5.09
C LEU A 141 17.19 18.13 -6.24
N GLY A 142 17.18 19.36 -6.74
CA GLY A 142 17.89 19.75 -7.95
C GLY A 142 17.39 18.98 -9.17
N ILE A 143 16.08 18.75 -9.26
CA ILE A 143 15.39 18.06 -10.36
C ILE A 143 14.50 19.07 -11.07
N ARG A 144 14.59 19.15 -12.39
CA ARG A 144 13.75 20.04 -13.17
C ARG A 144 12.28 19.62 -13.08
N VAL A 145 11.40 20.58 -12.88
CA VAL A 145 9.94 20.42 -12.92
C VAL A 145 9.41 21.15 -14.15
N ILE A 146 8.50 20.52 -14.87
CA ILE A 146 7.67 21.17 -15.90
C ILE A 146 6.31 21.40 -15.28
N SER A 147 5.90 22.66 -15.18
CA SER A 147 4.57 23.09 -14.77
C SER A 147 3.92 23.88 -15.92
N HIS A 148 2.59 24.00 -15.86
CA HIS A 148 1.86 24.83 -16.81
C HIS A 148 2.09 26.30 -16.45
N GLN A 149 2.57 27.12 -17.37
CA GLN A 149 2.57 28.56 -17.18
C GLN A 149 1.13 29.04 -17.25
N HIS A 150 0.60 29.50 -16.11
CA HIS A 150 -0.62 30.29 -16.09
C HIS A 150 -0.30 31.63 -16.78
N GLY A 151 -0.75 31.75 -18.02
CA GLY A 151 -0.70 33.02 -18.78
C GLY A 151 -1.81 33.96 -18.34
#